data_0575c5b8c24b7bf37c71588290c384bc
#
_entry.id   0575c5b8c24b7bf37c71588290c384bc
#
_cell.length_a   1.000
_cell.length_b   1.000
_cell.length_c   1.000
_cell.angle_alpha   90.00
_cell.angle_beta   90.00
_cell.angle_gamma   90.00
#
_symmetry.space_group_name_H-M   'P 1'
#
loop_
_entity.id
_entity.type
_entity.pdbx_description
1 polymer ?
#
loop_
_entity_poly.entity_id
_entity_poly.type
_entity_poly.pdbx_seq_one_letter_code
_entity_poly.pdbx_strand_id
1 'polypeptide(L)'
;MFEKNTLKFIALVFALLTTVSISLAAVERDVKKPVEVDFISVDELKAKVTANEPVVILDVRGSESYANSDSKIKGAIHVNVRKLKFRLGFAPLKDVPKDREVVTYCACPSEEASIKAAQVLLENGFKKVRALKGGWQEWQKAAGPTEPRPRG
;
A
#
# COMPACT_ATOMS: atom_id res chain seq x y z
N MET A 1 12.47 -72.41 1.77
CA MET A 1 12.73 -71.52 2.90
C MET A 1 13.04 -70.09 2.48
N PHE A 2 13.24 -69.83 1.20
CA PHE A 2 13.58 -68.51 0.65
C PHE A 2 12.40 -67.62 0.22
N GLU A 3 11.24 -68.15 -0.01
CA GLU A 3 10.09 -67.39 -0.54
C GLU A 3 9.33 -66.52 0.49
N LYS A 4 9.33 -66.94 1.76
CA LYS A 4 8.55 -66.21 2.78
C LYS A 4 9.22 -64.88 3.24
N ASN A 5 10.52 -64.78 3.08
CA ASN A 5 11.25 -63.57 3.49
C ASN A 5 11.23 -62.45 2.40
N THR A 6 11.21 -62.84 1.14
CA THR A 6 11.12 -61.91 0.00
C THR A 6 9.75 -61.19 -0.04
N LEU A 7 8.67 -61.92 0.28
CA LEU A 7 7.34 -61.32 0.30
C LEU A 7 7.17 -60.30 1.45
N LYS A 8 7.82 -60.55 2.60
CA LYS A 8 7.81 -59.62 3.72
C LYS A 8 8.65 -58.37 3.45
N PHE A 9 9.75 -58.48 2.72
CA PHE A 9 10.58 -57.36 2.31
C PHE A 9 9.87 -56.48 1.28
N ILE A 10 9.15 -57.05 0.33
CA ILE A 10 8.41 -56.33 -0.66
C ILE A 10 7.23 -55.58 -0.02
N ALA A 11 6.53 -56.19 0.94
CA ALA A 11 5.45 -55.53 1.69
C ALA A 11 5.96 -54.35 2.55
N LEU A 12 7.18 -54.46 3.13
CA LEU A 12 7.78 -53.41 3.95
C LEU A 12 8.25 -52.21 3.12
N VAL A 13 8.77 -52.45 1.92
CA VAL A 13 9.18 -51.41 0.98
C VAL A 13 7.96 -50.68 0.37
N PHE A 14 6.86 -51.40 0.11
CA PHE A 14 5.64 -50.76 -0.34
C PHE A 14 4.95 -49.90 0.72
N ALA A 15 5.03 -50.31 2.00
CA ALA A 15 4.51 -49.51 3.12
C ALA A 15 5.33 -48.22 3.37
N LEU A 16 6.63 -48.22 3.06
CA LEU A 16 7.50 -47.05 3.20
C LEU A 16 7.29 -46.02 2.08
N LEU A 17 6.88 -46.45 0.88
CA LEU A 17 6.65 -45.60 -0.27
C LEU A 17 5.31 -44.85 -0.24
N THR A 18 4.34 -45.27 0.59
CA THR A 18 3.03 -44.65 0.69
C THR A 18 2.98 -43.50 1.69
N THR A 19 4.00 -43.34 2.56
CA THR A 19 4.02 -42.30 3.57
C THR A 19 4.66 -40.98 3.12
N VAL A 20 5.31 -40.96 1.94
CA VAL A 20 5.99 -39.74 1.42
C VAL A 20 5.06 -38.85 0.59
N SER A 21 3.86 -39.34 0.23
CA SER A 21 2.96 -38.62 -0.70
C SER A 21 2.03 -37.59 -0.04
N ILE A 22 2.05 -37.36 1.27
CA ILE A 22 1.07 -36.52 1.98
C ILE A 22 1.63 -35.14 2.36
N SER A 23 2.92 -34.86 2.14
CA SER A 23 3.51 -33.59 2.62
C SER A 23 3.67 -32.49 1.58
N LEU A 24 3.14 -32.62 0.38
CA LEU A 24 3.32 -31.61 -0.68
C LEU A 24 2.07 -30.73 -0.94
N ALA A 25 1.02 -30.89 -0.14
CA ALA A 25 -0.26 -30.22 -0.38
C ALA A 25 -0.58 -29.04 0.56
N ALA A 26 0.38 -28.53 1.34
CA ALA A 26 0.09 -27.51 2.33
C ALA A 26 1.11 -26.34 2.32
N VAL A 27 1.57 -25.91 1.16
CA VAL A 27 2.10 -24.55 0.98
C VAL A 27 1.14 -23.81 0.04
N GLU A 28 -0.11 -23.69 0.44
CA GLU A 28 -0.91 -22.55 0.01
C GLU A 28 -0.25 -21.32 0.61
N ARG A 29 0.56 -20.65 -0.21
CA ARG A 29 0.94 -19.28 0.09
C ARG A 29 -0.36 -18.52 0.17
N ASP A 30 -0.69 -18.08 1.36
CA ASP A 30 -1.76 -17.11 1.61
C ASP A 30 -1.40 -15.84 0.80
N VAL A 31 -1.78 -15.85 -0.48
CA VAL A 31 -1.67 -14.69 -1.35
C VAL A 31 -2.75 -13.75 -0.88
N LYS A 32 -2.43 -12.98 0.16
CA LYS A 32 -3.29 -11.93 0.68
C LYS A 32 -3.77 -11.09 -0.49
N LYS A 33 -5.07 -11.23 -0.82
CA LYS A 33 -5.70 -10.45 -1.89
C LYS A 33 -5.33 -8.99 -1.69
N PRO A 34 -4.85 -8.28 -2.73
CA PRO A 34 -4.53 -6.87 -2.62
C PRO A 34 -5.73 -6.11 -2.05
N VAL A 35 -5.48 -5.28 -1.06
CA VAL A 35 -6.54 -4.43 -0.49
C VAL A 35 -6.99 -3.47 -1.57
N GLU A 36 -8.28 -3.46 -1.86
CA GLU A 36 -8.90 -2.54 -2.81
C GLU A 36 -8.80 -1.11 -2.26
N VAL A 37 -8.45 -0.16 -3.12
CA VAL A 37 -8.26 1.24 -2.75
C VAL A 37 -9.32 2.09 -3.43
N ASP A 38 -10.05 2.85 -2.64
CA ASP A 38 -11.02 3.82 -3.13
C ASP A 38 -10.31 5.07 -3.69
N PHE A 39 -11.01 5.77 -4.59
CA PHE A 39 -10.52 7.02 -5.18
C PHE A 39 -11.36 8.21 -4.73
N ILE A 40 -10.69 9.36 -4.65
CA ILE A 40 -11.30 10.67 -4.49
C ILE A 40 -11.06 11.49 -5.75
N SER A 41 -12.06 12.24 -6.21
CA SER A 41 -11.91 13.17 -7.32
C SER A 41 -11.13 14.42 -6.89
N VAL A 42 -10.56 15.12 -7.89
CA VAL A 42 -9.90 16.41 -7.66
C VAL A 42 -10.89 17.43 -7.10
N ASP A 43 -12.11 17.49 -7.64
CA ASP A 43 -13.14 18.48 -7.21
C ASP A 43 -13.55 18.24 -5.75
N GLU A 44 -13.75 16.97 -5.36
CA GLU A 44 -14.09 16.63 -3.98
C GLU A 44 -12.97 17.00 -3.02
N LEU A 45 -11.71 16.64 -3.33
CA LEU A 45 -10.59 16.98 -2.48
C LEU A 45 -10.37 18.50 -2.42
N LYS A 46 -10.53 19.21 -3.55
CA LYS A 46 -10.42 20.66 -3.61
C LYS A 46 -11.45 21.35 -2.71
N ALA A 47 -12.70 20.87 -2.73
CA ALA A 47 -13.73 21.37 -1.82
C ALA A 47 -13.32 21.19 -0.36
N LYS A 48 -12.84 19.99 0.02
CA LYS A 48 -12.37 19.70 1.38
C LYS A 48 -11.23 20.62 1.82
N VAL A 49 -10.20 20.77 0.97
CA VAL A 49 -9.04 21.63 1.27
C VAL A 49 -9.46 23.10 1.40
N THR A 50 -10.35 23.58 0.55
CA THR A 50 -10.86 24.95 0.59
C THR A 50 -11.70 25.22 1.84
N ALA A 51 -12.51 24.24 2.24
CA ALA A 51 -13.33 24.30 3.45
C ALA A 51 -12.54 24.06 4.75
N ASN A 52 -11.23 23.77 4.66
CA ASN A 52 -10.37 23.35 5.77
C ASN A 52 -10.94 22.14 6.54
N GLU A 53 -11.55 21.18 5.81
CA GLU A 53 -11.98 19.93 6.42
C GLU A 53 -10.80 19.12 6.95
N PRO A 54 -11.01 18.33 8.01
CA PRO A 54 -9.94 17.58 8.67
C PRO A 54 -9.53 16.34 7.85
N VAL A 55 -8.87 16.53 6.74
CA VAL A 55 -8.27 15.49 5.89
C VAL A 55 -6.75 15.53 5.99
N VAL A 56 -6.11 14.37 6.08
CA VAL A 56 -4.66 14.25 6.00
C VAL A 56 -4.27 13.93 4.56
N ILE A 57 -3.40 14.72 3.97
CA ILE A 57 -2.96 14.54 2.58
C ILE A 57 -1.50 14.10 2.57
N LEU A 58 -1.21 12.97 1.93
CA LEU A 58 0.15 12.45 1.78
C LEU A 58 0.64 12.62 0.35
N ASP A 59 1.70 13.41 0.21
CA ASP A 59 2.46 13.53 -1.03
C ASP A 59 3.45 12.38 -1.12
N VAL A 60 3.15 11.40 -1.96
CA VAL A 60 4.01 10.22 -2.14
C VAL A 60 4.77 10.26 -3.47
N ARG A 61 4.95 11.44 -4.04
CA ARG A 61 5.81 11.63 -5.21
C ARG A 61 7.21 11.09 -4.94
N GLY A 62 7.84 10.54 -5.96
CA GLY A 62 9.25 10.15 -5.87
C GLY A 62 10.15 11.35 -5.55
N SER A 63 11.28 11.09 -4.92
CA SER A 63 12.20 12.15 -4.45
C SER A 63 12.59 13.14 -5.54
N GLU A 64 12.83 12.66 -6.76
CA GLU A 64 13.18 13.51 -7.90
C GLU A 64 11.99 14.38 -8.34
N SER A 65 10.81 13.78 -8.56
CA SER A 65 9.59 14.51 -8.94
C SER A 65 9.18 15.53 -7.87
N TYR A 66 9.36 15.19 -6.59
CA TYR A 66 9.12 16.12 -5.50
C TYR A 66 10.15 17.26 -5.46
N ALA A 67 11.44 16.96 -5.64
CA ALA A 67 12.52 17.94 -5.63
C ALA A 67 12.42 18.95 -6.79
N ASN A 68 11.97 18.50 -7.96
CA ASN A 68 11.79 19.31 -9.17
C ASN A 68 10.48 20.13 -9.17
N SER A 69 9.66 20.03 -8.14
CA SER A 69 8.42 20.79 -8.00
C SER A 69 8.60 21.92 -6.99
N ASP A 70 8.14 23.13 -7.32
CA ASP A 70 8.19 24.29 -6.39
C ASP A 70 7.08 24.22 -5.34
N SER A 71 6.06 23.41 -5.56
CA SER A 71 4.87 23.38 -4.72
C SER A 71 4.35 21.95 -4.47
N LYS A 72 3.44 21.87 -3.50
CA LYS A 72 2.66 20.68 -3.13
C LYS A 72 1.22 21.07 -2.83
N ILE A 73 0.31 20.11 -2.73
CA ILE A 73 -1.04 20.37 -2.23
C ILE A 73 -0.95 20.99 -0.84
N LYS A 74 -1.75 22.04 -0.60
CA LYS A 74 -1.78 22.76 0.69
C LYS A 74 -2.00 21.78 1.84
N GLY A 75 -1.14 21.82 2.85
CA GLY A 75 -1.19 20.96 4.03
C GLY A 75 -0.67 19.53 3.82
N ALA A 76 -0.23 19.16 2.62
CA ALA A 76 0.26 17.80 2.37
C ALA A 76 1.59 17.52 3.10
N ILE A 77 1.72 16.30 3.60
CA ILE A 77 2.95 15.77 4.21
C ILE A 77 3.66 14.92 3.17
N HIS A 78 4.91 15.26 2.83
CA HIS A 78 5.69 14.42 1.92
C HIS A 78 6.29 13.21 2.62
N VAL A 79 6.10 12.05 2.01
CA VAL A 79 6.72 10.81 2.47
C VAL A 79 6.97 9.87 1.29
N ASN A 80 8.21 9.40 1.15
CA ASN A 80 8.51 8.39 0.16
C ASN A 80 7.76 7.08 0.48
N VAL A 81 7.04 6.52 -0.51
CA VAL A 81 6.23 5.31 -0.33
C VAL A 81 7.02 4.13 0.24
N ARG A 82 8.30 3.99 -0.14
CA ARG A 82 9.18 2.92 0.36
C ARG A 82 9.47 3.04 1.86
N LYS A 83 9.42 4.26 2.40
CA LYS A 83 9.66 4.56 3.82
C LYS A 83 8.35 4.71 4.62
N LEU A 84 7.19 4.69 3.97
CA LEU A 84 5.91 5.01 4.59
C LEU A 84 5.64 4.14 5.82
N LYS A 85 5.76 2.81 5.69
CA LYS A 85 5.52 1.87 6.80
C LYS A 85 6.38 2.22 8.03
N PHE A 86 7.65 2.51 7.82
CA PHE A 86 8.56 2.95 8.89
C PHE A 86 8.14 4.31 9.47
N ARG A 87 7.78 5.25 8.61
CA ARG A 87 7.38 6.61 9.00
C ARG A 87 6.10 6.66 9.81
N LEU A 88 5.23 5.65 9.71
CA LEU A 88 4.02 5.55 10.55
C LEU A 88 4.33 5.44 12.06
N GLY A 89 5.55 5.06 12.43
CA GLY A 89 6.02 5.05 13.82
C GLY A 89 6.50 6.40 14.35
N PHE A 90 6.54 7.46 13.54
CA PHE A 90 7.12 8.76 13.89
C PHE A 90 6.16 9.91 13.59
N ALA A 91 6.28 10.99 14.37
CA ALA A 91 5.52 12.21 14.11
C ALA A 91 5.83 12.76 12.68
N PRO A 92 4.85 13.40 12.03
CA PRO A 92 3.48 13.58 12.50
C PRO A 92 2.56 12.37 12.23
N LEU A 93 3.01 11.36 11.47
CA LEU A 93 2.14 10.27 11.00
C LEU A 93 1.66 9.34 12.12
N LYS A 94 2.47 9.11 13.16
CA LYS A 94 2.08 8.28 14.31
C LYS A 94 0.88 8.86 15.08
N ASP A 95 0.72 10.18 15.00
CA ASP A 95 -0.29 10.91 15.76
C ASP A 95 -1.62 11.06 14.97
N VAL A 96 -1.65 10.59 13.73
CA VAL A 96 -2.86 10.59 12.90
C VAL A 96 -3.83 9.51 13.39
N PRO A 97 -5.05 9.88 13.83
CA PRO A 97 -6.06 8.90 14.22
C PRO A 97 -6.41 7.93 13.08
N LYS A 98 -6.61 6.66 13.39
CA LYS A 98 -6.85 5.61 12.39
C LYS A 98 -8.19 5.74 11.65
N ASP A 99 -9.13 6.47 12.21
CA ASP A 99 -10.43 6.81 11.62
C ASP A 99 -10.41 8.14 10.84
N ARG A 100 -9.30 8.89 10.88
CA ARG A 100 -9.10 10.10 10.09
C ARG A 100 -9.06 9.75 8.61
N GLU A 101 -9.71 10.57 7.79
CA GLU A 101 -9.58 10.46 6.35
C GLU A 101 -8.16 10.80 5.90
N VAL A 102 -7.56 9.93 5.10
CA VAL A 102 -6.24 10.11 4.51
C VAL A 102 -6.36 10.01 2.99
N VAL A 103 -5.79 10.98 2.29
CA VAL A 103 -5.71 10.98 0.83
C VAL A 103 -4.25 10.91 0.41
N THR A 104 -3.92 10.00 -0.47
CA THR A 104 -2.58 9.87 -1.05
C THR A 104 -2.56 10.38 -2.48
N TYR A 105 -1.48 11.04 -2.90
CA TYR A 105 -1.28 11.42 -4.30
C TYR A 105 0.16 11.29 -4.75
N CYS A 106 0.35 11.04 -6.04
CA CYS A 106 1.65 11.01 -6.70
C CYS A 106 1.61 11.81 -8.01
N ALA A 107 2.71 11.81 -8.74
CA ALA A 107 2.81 12.44 -10.07
C ALA A 107 2.84 11.41 -11.22
N CYS A 108 2.65 10.12 -10.94
CA CYS A 108 2.64 9.08 -11.96
C CYS A 108 1.26 8.96 -12.61
N PRO A 109 1.18 8.77 -13.94
CA PRO A 109 -0.10 8.68 -14.65
C PRO A 109 -0.98 7.50 -14.23
N SER A 110 -0.38 6.44 -13.70
CA SER A 110 -1.06 5.22 -13.28
C SER A 110 -1.51 5.23 -11.80
N GLU A 111 -1.28 6.31 -11.07
CA GLU A 111 -1.50 6.44 -9.61
C GLU A 111 -0.86 5.32 -8.77
N GLU A 112 0.03 4.51 -9.34
CA GLU A 112 0.60 3.32 -8.71
C GLU A 112 1.22 3.60 -7.34
N ALA A 113 1.99 4.68 -7.22
CA ALA A 113 2.62 5.03 -5.94
C ALA A 113 1.60 5.45 -4.88
N SER A 114 0.53 6.17 -5.27
CA SER A 114 -0.54 6.57 -4.35
C SER A 114 -1.42 5.39 -3.94
N ILE A 115 -1.73 4.48 -4.87
CA ILE A 115 -2.44 3.23 -4.58
C ILE A 115 -1.62 2.38 -3.59
N LYS A 116 -0.33 2.18 -3.86
CA LYS A 116 0.55 1.44 -2.96
C LYS A 116 0.65 2.07 -1.57
N ALA A 117 0.74 3.39 -1.49
CA ALA A 117 0.73 4.09 -0.21
C ALA A 117 -0.60 3.90 0.54
N ALA A 118 -1.73 3.99 -0.16
CA ALA A 118 -3.05 3.74 0.42
C ALA A 118 -3.18 2.31 0.95
N GLN A 119 -2.70 1.30 0.22
CA GLN A 119 -2.67 -0.09 0.67
C GLN A 119 -1.85 -0.25 1.95
N VAL A 120 -0.65 0.35 2.02
CA VAL A 120 0.18 0.33 3.23
C VAL A 120 -0.57 0.94 4.42
N LEU A 121 -1.29 2.03 4.24
CA LEU A 121 -2.08 2.66 5.30
C LEU A 121 -3.22 1.76 5.77
N LEU A 122 -4.02 1.20 4.84
CA LEU A 122 -5.12 0.28 5.15
C LEU A 122 -4.61 -0.96 5.90
N GLU A 123 -3.49 -1.55 5.47
CA GLU A 123 -2.85 -2.67 6.15
C GLU A 123 -2.32 -2.34 7.54
N ASN A 124 -2.06 -1.06 7.83
CA ASN A 124 -1.65 -0.58 9.15
C ASN A 124 -2.81 0.03 9.96
N GLY A 125 -4.06 -0.31 9.62
CA GLY A 125 -5.26 -0.05 10.41
C GLY A 125 -5.93 1.29 10.18
N PHE A 126 -5.51 2.09 9.20
CA PHE A 126 -6.28 3.26 8.76
C PHE A 126 -7.55 2.80 8.07
N LYS A 127 -8.69 3.44 8.39
CA LYS A 127 -10.01 2.97 7.94
C LYS A 127 -10.56 3.73 6.74
N LYS A 128 -10.13 4.96 6.52
CA LYS A 128 -10.65 5.89 5.50
C LYS A 128 -9.49 6.39 4.66
N VAL A 129 -9.05 5.58 3.70
CA VAL A 129 -7.92 5.92 2.82
C VAL A 129 -8.37 5.90 1.38
N ARG A 130 -8.06 6.97 0.66
CA ARG A 130 -8.36 7.10 -0.77
C ARG A 130 -7.16 7.60 -1.55
N ALA A 131 -7.05 7.23 -2.82
CA ALA A 131 -6.05 7.77 -3.73
C ALA A 131 -6.67 8.91 -4.58
N LEU A 132 -5.93 9.99 -4.78
CA LEU A 132 -6.37 11.09 -5.63
C LEU A 132 -6.31 10.69 -7.09
N LYS A 133 -7.46 10.67 -7.77
CA LYS A 133 -7.56 10.35 -9.18
C LYS A 133 -6.86 11.43 -10.02
N GLY A 134 -5.98 11.01 -10.93
CA GLY A 134 -5.16 11.93 -11.76
C GLY A 134 -4.01 12.61 -11.01
N GLY A 135 -3.92 12.41 -9.69
CA GLY A 135 -2.78 12.84 -8.87
C GLY A 135 -2.43 14.32 -8.98
N TRP A 136 -1.13 14.60 -8.91
CA TRP A 136 -0.60 15.97 -8.94
C TRP A 136 -0.94 16.74 -10.22
N GLN A 137 -0.93 16.07 -11.36
CA GLN A 137 -1.16 16.73 -12.66
C GLN A 137 -2.59 17.26 -12.77
N GLU A 138 -3.59 16.44 -12.43
CA GLU A 138 -5.00 16.88 -12.48
C GLU A 138 -5.29 17.93 -11.40
N TRP A 139 -4.61 17.85 -10.23
CA TRP A 139 -4.70 18.88 -9.21
C TRP A 139 -4.24 20.25 -9.72
N GLN A 140 -3.11 20.28 -10.43
CA GLN A 140 -2.58 21.52 -11.02
C GLN A 140 -3.51 22.08 -12.12
N LYS A 141 -4.03 21.22 -13.00
CA LYS A 141 -4.98 21.63 -14.05
C LYS A 141 -6.25 22.23 -13.47
N ALA A 142 -6.73 21.66 -12.37
CA ALA A 142 -7.91 22.17 -11.68
C ALA A 142 -7.64 23.43 -10.82
N ALA A 143 -6.43 23.97 -10.85
CA ALA A 143 -6.00 25.08 -9.98
C ALA A 143 -6.36 24.86 -8.51
N GLY A 144 -6.11 23.65 -8.00
CA GLY A 144 -6.29 23.30 -6.59
C GLY A 144 -5.35 24.08 -5.68
N PRO A 145 -5.74 24.34 -4.41
CA PRO A 145 -4.89 25.07 -3.46
C PRO A 145 -3.54 24.39 -3.26
N THR A 146 -2.47 25.16 -3.41
CA THR A 146 -1.09 24.71 -3.23
C THR A 146 -0.35 25.56 -2.22
N GLU A 147 0.77 25.06 -1.73
CA GLU A 147 1.73 25.81 -0.93
C GLU A 147 3.17 25.49 -1.38
N PRO A 148 4.14 26.39 -1.09
CA PRO A 148 5.54 26.13 -1.41
C PRO A 148 6.03 24.83 -0.77
N ARG A 149 6.82 24.09 -1.52
CA ARG A 149 7.52 22.92 -0.97
C ARG A 149 8.62 23.38 -0.02
N PRO A 150 8.76 22.82 1.19
CA PRO A 150 9.93 23.07 2.04
C PRO A 150 11.21 22.70 1.28
N ARG A 151 12.15 23.64 1.22
CA ARG A 151 13.49 23.39 0.69
C ARG A 151 14.30 22.79 1.84
N GLY A 152 14.62 21.49 1.73
CA GLY A 152 15.50 20.79 2.64
C GLY A 152 16.94 20.97 2.26
#